data_6067cafc8957948e09b42486d1b79033
#
_entry.id   6067cafc8957948e09b42486d1b79033
#
_cell.length_a   1.000
_cell.length_b   1.000
_cell.length_c   1.000
_cell.angle_alpha   90.00
_cell.angle_beta   90.00
_cell.angle_gamma   90.00
#
_symmetry.space_group_name_H-M   'P 1'
#
loop_
_entity.id
_entity.type
_entity.pdbx_description
1 polymer ?
#
loop_
_entity_poly.entity_id
_entity_poly.type
_entity_poly.pdbx_seq_one_letter_code
_entity_poly.pdbx_strand_id
1 'polypeptide(L)'
;MMTYDVLVAGGGIAGCVAAKTACDAGKNVAMIFSNGGASELSSGVLDVAGVVPGVTPKLCQTYIQGAELLAQCDPAHPYKLCLGSLKQGIEAACELAEKGGYPLYGFDGRNVWLPNIMGTFSVAAFVPEALRAAVASEEDERVLVVGFKGNVAFNAGSCAVSYQKYQKKLGFHASYVSTDLELDDLGDRRKLSDGELADYFDTDAGLHELSEKLASFCKNNRCHFDKILLPPVLGYIRTSKILEELSRVCGCRVGEVLTNCNSVVGYRMTRALYRGLEVSGVTLIRGAVVDSFTASDAEVKVSCTLGLTDQYHPGKKKEYSASALVLATGGFLGGGLEARHTSVWIKLLEEELGKVHAEQLNRNAVSSSGQPVLRMGAAVNSDLTAKNESGRGRVFVCGELLAGFNSANERSGAGVAAATGFKAGAGAAAKA
;
A
#
# COMPACT_ATOMS: atom_id res chain seq x y z
N MET A 1 -15.66 -27.24 -14.19
CA MET A 1 -14.90 -26.58 -13.11
C MET A 1 -13.55 -26.18 -13.69
N MET A 2 -13.11 -24.94 -13.52
CA MET A 2 -11.77 -24.53 -13.99
C MET A 2 -10.75 -24.90 -12.92
N THR A 3 -9.64 -25.48 -13.35
CA THR A 3 -8.57 -25.98 -12.47
C THR A 3 -7.32 -25.15 -12.67
N TYR A 4 -6.68 -24.78 -11.57
CA TYR A 4 -5.41 -24.07 -11.51
C TYR A 4 -4.41 -24.87 -10.65
N ASP A 5 -3.15 -24.55 -10.75
CA ASP A 5 -2.15 -25.07 -9.82
C ASP A 5 -2.25 -24.34 -8.48
N VAL A 6 -2.35 -23.00 -8.51
CA VAL A 6 -2.45 -22.16 -7.32
C VAL A 6 -3.60 -21.16 -7.49
N LEU A 7 -4.46 -21.06 -6.48
CA LEU A 7 -5.42 -19.99 -6.31
C LEU A 7 -4.95 -19.03 -5.22
N VAL A 8 -5.10 -17.73 -5.46
CA VAL A 8 -4.81 -16.67 -4.49
C VAL A 8 -6.08 -15.89 -4.20
N ALA A 9 -6.48 -15.81 -2.94
CA ALA A 9 -7.63 -15.03 -2.48
C ALA A 9 -7.17 -13.70 -1.87
N GLY A 10 -7.41 -12.60 -2.57
CA GLY A 10 -7.08 -11.24 -2.13
C GLY A 10 -6.15 -10.48 -3.08
N GLY A 11 -6.50 -9.20 -3.34
CA GLY A 11 -5.87 -8.33 -4.35
C GLY A 11 -4.81 -7.36 -3.80
N GLY A 12 -4.43 -7.44 -2.53
CA GLY A 12 -3.37 -6.61 -1.94
C GLY A 12 -1.95 -7.03 -2.36
N ILE A 13 -0.94 -6.28 -1.92
CA ILE A 13 0.49 -6.56 -2.20
C ILE A 13 0.85 -8.02 -1.90
N ALA A 14 0.40 -8.58 -0.76
CA ALA A 14 0.71 -9.95 -0.39
C ALA A 14 0.19 -10.98 -1.42
N GLY A 15 -1.06 -10.82 -1.86
CA GLY A 15 -1.66 -11.66 -2.89
C GLY A 15 -0.97 -11.50 -4.25
N CYS A 16 -0.65 -10.26 -4.65
CA CYS A 16 0.06 -9.98 -5.89
C CYS A 16 1.44 -10.65 -5.92
N VAL A 17 2.21 -10.52 -4.84
CA VAL A 17 3.54 -11.12 -4.73
C VAL A 17 3.45 -12.65 -4.69
N ALA A 18 2.45 -13.21 -3.97
CA ALA A 18 2.25 -14.66 -3.94
C ALA A 18 1.90 -15.22 -5.33
N ALA A 19 1.00 -14.54 -6.04
CA ALA A 19 0.61 -14.94 -7.40
C ALA A 19 1.78 -14.87 -8.38
N LYS A 20 2.57 -13.78 -8.35
CA LYS A 20 3.78 -13.65 -9.16
C LYS A 20 4.77 -14.76 -8.87
N THR A 21 5.07 -15.00 -7.59
CA THR A 21 6.06 -16.00 -7.17
C THR A 21 5.67 -17.40 -7.64
N ALA A 22 4.41 -17.76 -7.53
CA ALA A 22 3.92 -19.05 -8.02
C ALA A 22 3.95 -19.11 -9.56
N CYS A 23 3.62 -18.04 -10.25
CA CYS A 23 3.68 -17.95 -11.71
C CYS A 23 5.13 -18.04 -12.22
N ASP A 24 6.08 -17.36 -11.58
CA ASP A 24 7.51 -17.44 -11.92
C ASP A 24 8.09 -18.85 -11.70
N ALA A 25 7.47 -19.65 -10.81
CA ALA A 25 7.78 -21.08 -10.65
C ALA A 25 7.11 -21.98 -11.73
N GLY A 26 6.53 -21.38 -12.77
CA GLY A 26 5.93 -22.07 -13.90
C GLY A 26 4.52 -22.63 -13.63
N LYS A 27 3.83 -22.16 -12.59
CA LYS A 27 2.49 -22.65 -12.23
C LYS A 27 1.37 -21.86 -12.93
N ASN A 28 0.27 -22.54 -13.22
CA ASN A 28 -0.97 -21.93 -13.69
C ASN A 28 -1.69 -21.29 -12.50
N VAL A 29 -1.71 -19.95 -12.43
CA VAL A 29 -2.17 -19.19 -11.26
C VAL A 29 -3.40 -18.35 -11.59
N ALA A 30 -4.40 -18.37 -10.70
CA ALA A 30 -5.45 -17.37 -10.71
C ALA A 30 -5.54 -16.63 -9.37
N MET A 31 -5.84 -15.33 -9.44
CA MET A 31 -6.07 -14.48 -8.29
C MET A 31 -7.52 -13.99 -8.27
N ILE A 32 -8.23 -14.24 -7.16
CA ILE A 32 -9.64 -13.88 -6.94
C ILE A 32 -9.70 -12.71 -5.96
N PHE A 33 -10.31 -11.59 -6.37
CA PHE A 33 -10.39 -10.41 -5.51
C PHE A 33 -11.52 -9.45 -5.94
N SER A 34 -12.03 -8.68 -4.99
CA SER A 34 -13.00 -7.59 -5.21
C SER A 34 -12.33 -6.25 -5.45
N ASN A 35 -11.27 -5.96 -4.71
CA ASN A 35 -10.51 -4.70 -4.71
C ASN A 35 -9.08 -4.92 -4.20
N GLY A 36 -8.29 -3.85 -4.15
CA GLY A 36 -6.91 -3.87 -3.65
C GLY A 36 -6.75 -3.90 -2.13
N GLY A 37 -7.86 -3.95 -1.38
CA GLY A 37 -7.85 -3.94 0.08
C GLY A 37 -7.11 -2.73 0.66
N ALA A 38 -6.39 -2.94 1.77
CA ALA A 38 -5.61 -1.90 2.42
C ALA A 38 -4.51 -1.30 1.51
N SER A 39 -4.02 -2.06 0.53
CA SER A 39 -2.99 -1.57 -0.41
C SER A 39 -3.50 -0.47 -1.32
N GLU A 40 -4.77 -0.53 -1.75
CA GLU A 40 -5.41 0.51 -2.56
C GLU A 40 -5.66 1.80 -1.77
N LEU A 41 -5.84 1.68 -0.46
CA LEU A 41 -5.99 2.80 0.47
C LEU A 41 -4.65 3.33 0.99
N SER A 42 -3.55 2.67 0.66
CA SER A 42 -2.21 3.01 1.15
C SER A 42 -1.65 4.27 0.49
N SER A 43 -0.52 4.71 0.98
CA SER A 43 0.23 5.84 0.41
C SER A 43 0.98 5.52 -0.89
N GLY A 44 0.86 4.29 -1.42
CA GLY A 44 1.53 3.89 -2.66
C GLY A 44 3.04 3.72 -2.57
N VAL A 45 3.61 3.73 -1.38
CA VAL A 45 5.02 3.44 -1.10
C VAL A 45 5.17 2.03 -0.55
N LEU A 46 6.40 1.50 -0.52
CA LEU A 46 6.69 0.33 0.30
C LEU A 46 7.33 0.76 1.62
N ASP A 47 6.55 0.64 2.69
CA ASP A 47 7.03 0.69 4.06
C ASP A 47 7.41 -0.72 4.51
N VAL A 48 8.66 -0.92 4.91
CA VAL A 48 9.18 -2.26 5.20
C VAL A 48 9.40 -2.46 6.71
N ALA A 49 10.14 -1.58 7.33
CA ALA A 49 10.33 -1.52 8.78
C ALA A 49 10.94 -0.17 9.13
N GLY A 50 10.12 0.78 9.50
CA GLY A 50 10.56 2.14 9.82
C GLY A 50 10.83 2.36 11.29
N VAL A 51 10.03 1.75 12.17
CA VAL A 51 10.04 1.96 13.62
C VAL A 51 9.91 0.63 14.33
N VAL A 52 10.63 0.47 15.44
CA VAL A 52 10.45 -0.66 16.37
C VAL A 52 9.84 -0.11 17.65
N PRO A 53 8.52 -0.28 17.86
CA PRO A 53 7.82 0.28 19.01
C PRO A 53 8.43 -0.17 20.33
N GLY A 54 8.67 0.78 21.24
CA GLY A 54 9.25 0.50 22.56
C GLY A 54 10.76 0.25 22.58
N VAL A 55 11.40 0.13 21.42
CA VAL A 55 12.84 -0.17 21.30
C VAL A 55 13.60 1.00 20.68
N THR A 56 13.12 1.53 19.55
CA THR A 56 13.75 2.66 18.88
C THR A 56 12.84 3.89 18.96
N PRO A 57 13.26 4.97 19.65
CA PRO A 57 12.55 6.24 19.56
C PRO A 57 12.80 6.97 18.23
N LYS A 58 13.75 6.46 17.43
CA LYS A 58 14.18 7.02 16.15
C LYS A 58 13.93 6.03 15.03
N LEU A 59 13.93 6.54 13.80
CA LEU A 59 13.91 5.77 12.57
C LEU A 59 15.05 4.73 12.53
N CYS A 60 14.72 3.51 12.14
CA CYS A 60 15.72 2.53 11.73
C CYS A 60 16.39 3.04 10.43
N GLN A 61 17.72 3.12 10.41
CA GLN A 61 18.44 3.68 9.26
C GLN A 61 18.18 2.87 7.98
N THR A 62 18.22 1.54 8.09
CA THR A 62 17.89 0.65 6.98
C THR A 62 16.64 -0.17 7.30
N TYR A 63 15.87 -0.51 6.25
CA TYR A 63 14.68 -1.33 6.41
C TYR A 63 15.04 -2.79 6.81
N ILE A 64 16.18 -3.30 6.41
CA ILE A 64 16.68 -4.62 6.84
C ILE A 64 16.93 -4.64 8.34
N GLN A 65 17.68 -3.66 8.87
CA GLN A 65 17.92 -3.53 10.30
C GLN A 65 16.61 -3.45 11.10
N GLY A 66 15.64 -2.67 10.60
CA GLY A 66 14.33 -2.55 11.22
C GLY A 66 13.59 -3.88 11.27
N ALA A 67 13.59 -4.64 10.17
CA ALA A 67 12.94 -5.95 10.09
C ALA A 67 13.61 -6.99 11.01
N GLU A 68 14.94 -6.99 11.09
CA GLU A 68 15.71 -7.84 12.02
C GLU A 68 15.36 -7.53 13.48
N LEU A 69 15.32 -6.25 13.84
CA LEU A 69 14.97 -5.82 15.19
C LEU A 69 13.52 -6.20 15.55
N LEU A 70 12.56 -6.02 14.64
CA LEU A 70 11.18 -6.46 14.86
C LEU A 70 11.11 -7.98 15.10
N ALA A 71 11.81 -8.78 14.30
CA ALA A 71 11.87 -10.23 14.46
C ALA A 71 12.57 -10.68 15.77
N GLN A 72 13.52 -9.89 16.27
CA GLN A 72 14.22 -10.17 17.53
C GLN A 72 13.42 -9.78 18.75
N CYS A 73 12.80 -8.59 18.71
CA CYS A 73 12.09 -8.03 19.87
C CYS A 73 10.71 -8.66 20.08
N ASP A 74 10.09 -9.21 19.05
CA ASP A 74 8.78 -9.84 19.13
C ASP A 74 8.79 -11.23 18.48
N PRO A 75 8.77 -12.32 19.29
CA PRO A 75 8.74 -13.69 18.78
C PRO A 75 7.51 -14.02 17.92
N ALA A 76 6.42 -13.27 18.09
CA ALA A 76 5.19 -13.45 17.33
C ALA A 76 5.18 -12.68 16.01
N HIS A 77 6.13 -11.78 15.78
CA HIS A 77 6.17 -10.96 14.57
C HIS A 77 6.40 -11.82 13.31
N PRO A 78 5.64 -11.60 12.21
CA PRO A 78 5.76 -12.37 10.97
C PRO A 78 7.17 -12.40 10.37
N TYR A 79 7.98 -11.36 10.55
CA TYR A 79 9.38 -11.36 10.11
C TYR A 79 10.20 -12.50 10.73
N LYS A 80 9.83 -13.00 11.90
CA LYS A 80 10.47 -14.20 12.47
C LYS A 80 10.40 -15.41 11.54
N LEU A 81 9.33 -15.49 10.74
CA LEU A 81 9.08 -16.61 9.83
C LEU A 81 9.56 -16.34 8.40
N CYS A 82 9.68 -15.06 7.98
CA CYS A 82 9.89 -14.71 6.57
C CYS A 82 11.04 -13.74 6.30
N LEU A 83 11.90 -13.46 7.28
CA LEU A 83 13.04 -12.54 7.10
C LEU A 83 13.93 -12.95 5.90
N GLY A 84 14.19 -14.24 5.75
CA GLY A 84 14.95 -14.78 4.62
C GLY A 84 14.30 -14.59 3.24
N SER A 85 13.00 -14.28 3.20
CA SER A 85 12.23 -14.02 1.96
C SER A 85 12.00 -12.52 1.73
N LEU A 86 12.46 -11.66 2.62
CA LEU A 86 12.17 -10.22 2.57
C LEU A 86 12.68 -9.56 1.29
N LYS A 87 13.93 -9.83 0.94
CA LYS A 87 14.57 -9.23 -0.23
C LYS A 87 13.86 -9.67 -1.52
N GLN A 88 13.64 -10.96 -1.71
CA GLN A 88 12.96 -11.51 -2.88
C GLN A 88 11.50 -11.03 -2.97
N GLY A 89 10.81 -10.92 -1.83
CA GLY A 89 9.45 -10.40 -1.80
C GLY A 89 9.36 -8.94 -2.23
N ILE A 90 10.30 -8.10 -1.78
CA ILE A 90 10.39 -6.69 -2.19
C ILE A 90 10.74 -6.60 -3.69
N GLU A 91 11.72 -7.36 -4.16
CA GLU A 91 12.11 -7.40 -5.57
C GLU A 91 10.90 -7.80 -6.45
N ALA A 92 10.16 -8.82 -6.06
CA ALA A 92 8.95 -9.24 -6.79
C ALA A 92 7.86 -8.15 -6.81
N ALA A 93 7.66 -7.41 -5.72
CA ALA A 93 6.72 -6.30 -5.67
C ALA A 93 7.18 -5.14 -6.57
N CYS A 94 8.46 -4.77 -6.53
CA CYS A 94 9.04 -3.73 -7.39
C CYS A 94 8.96 -4.10 -8.88
N GLU A 95 9.29 -5.33 -9.25
CA GLU A 95 9.18 -5.81 -10.63
C GLU A 95 7.74 -5.76 -11.16
N LEU A 96 6.75 -6.18 -10.35
CA LEU A 96 5.34 -6.08 -10.75
C LEU A 96 4.92 -4.64 -10.98
N ALA A 97 5.28 -3.76 -10.06
CA ALA A 97 4.96 -2.33 -10.15
C ALA A 97 5.61 -1.71 -11.40
N GLU A 98 6.87 -2.00 -11.67
CA GLU A 98 7.61 -1.53 -12.83
C GLU A 98 7.00 -2.04 -14.15
N LYS A 99 6.72 -3.35 -14.27
CA LYS A 99 6.02 -3.95 -15.42
C LYS A 99 4.66 -3.30 -15.67
N GLY A 100 4.00 -2.85 -14.62
CA GLY A 100 2.72 -2.13 -14.70
C GLY A 100 2.83 -0.64 -14.97
N GLY A 101 4.04 -0.07 -15.02
CA GLY A 101 4.30 1.34 -15.28
C GLY A 101 4.32 2.23 -14.02
N TYR A 102 4.64 1.66 -12.87
CA TYR A 102 4.77 2.35 -11.58
C TYR A 102 6.10 1.99 -10.90
N PRO A 103 7.23 2.47 -11.44
CA PRO A 103 8.54 2.13 -10.88
C PRO A 103 8.68 2.64 -9.45
N LEU A 104 9.25 1.79 -8.60
CA LEU A 104 9.53 2.07 -7.18
C LEU A 104 11.04 2.22 -6.98
N TYR A 105 11.44 3.31 -6.36
CA TYR A 105 12.84 3.69 -6.17
C TYR A 105 13.24 3.51 -4.71
N GLY A 106 14.28 2.73 -4.47
CA GLY A 106 14.93 2.58 -3.16
C GLY A 106 16.09 3.55 -2.98
N PHE A 107 16.64 3.62 -1.76
CA PHE A 107 17.69 4.55 -1.35
C PHE A 107 18.84 3.79 -0.64
N ASP A 108 19.52 2.91 -1.36
CA ASP A 108 20.62 2.08 -0.84
C ASP A 108 20.25 1.30 0.44
N GLY A 109 19.02 0.80 0.49
CA GLY A 109 18.50 0.08 1.65
C GLY A 109 18.05 0.96 2.81
N ARG A 110 18.18 2.29 2.69
CA ARG A 110 17.81 3.24 3.76
C ARG A 110 16.33 3.54 3.75
N ASN A 111 15.79 3.82 4.92
CA ASN A 111 14.51 4.45 5.10
C ASN A 111 14.63 5.97 4.89
N VAL A 112 13.66 6.57 4.23
CA VAL A 112 13.62 8.01 3.96
C VAL A 112 12.38 8.67 4.56
N TRP A 113 12.50 9.95 4.87
CA TRP A 113 11.41 10.78 5.37
C TRP A 113 10.72 11.52 4.23
N LEU A 114 9.39 11.56 4.26
CA LEU A 114 8.56 12.30 3.32
C LEU A 114 7.52 13.15 4.08
N PRO A 115 7.33 14.42 3.70
CA PRO A 115 6.22 15.22 4.17
C PRO A 115 4.89 14.62 3.71
N ASN A 116 3.89 14.63 4.58
CA ASN A 116 2.57 14.06 4.32
C ASN A 116 1.45 15.10 4.42
N ILE A 117 0.28 14.78 3.89
CA ILE A 117 -0.89 15.67 3.86
C ILE A 117 -1.37 16.16 5.24
N MET A 118 -0.93 15.53 6.33
CA MET A 118 -1.24 15.93 7.71
C MET A 118 -0.27 16.97 8.28
N GLY A 119 0.66 17.49 7.48
CA GLY A 119 1.67 18.44 7.93
C GLY A 119 2.79 17.84 8.77
N THR A 120 2.94 16.51 8.76
CA THR A 120 4.02 15.78 9.45
C THR A 120 4.89 15.04 8.45
N PHE A 121 5.80 14.19 8.94
CA PHE A 121 6.64 13.34 8.10
C PHE A 121 6.34 11.88 8.36
N SER A 122 6.36 11.09 7.31
CA SER A 122 6.24 9.62 7.36
C SER A 122 7.45 8.97 6.70
N VAL A 123 7.60 7.67 6.92
CA VAL A 123 8.76 6.90 6.50
C VAL A 123 8.39 5.95 5.37
N ALA A 124 9.30 5.77 4.43
CA ALA A 124 9.22 4.73 3.41
C ALA A 124 10.61 4.17 3.09
N ALA A 125 10.65 2.93 2.58
CA ALA A 125 11.87 2.31 2.06
C ALA A 125 11.96 2.45 0.52
N PHE A 126 10.81 2.41 -0.17
CA PHE A 126 10.72 2.60 -1.62
C PHE A 126 9.57 3.55 -1.94
N VAL A 127 9.80 4.46 -2.88
CA VAL A 127 8.84 5.49 -3.28
C VAL A 127 8.61 5.46 -4.78
N PRO A 128 7.39 5.78 -5.26
CA PRO A 128 7.15 5.98 -6.69
C PRO A 128 7.78 7.28 -7.17
N GLU A 129 7.87 7.43 -8.50
CA GLU A 129 8.43 8.62 -9.15
C GLU A 129 7.80 9.92 -8.63
N ALA A 130 6.48 9.96 -8.46
CA ALA A 130 5.76 11.14 -8.01
C ALA A 130 6.18 11.64 -6.61
N LEU A 131 6.69 10.76 -5.76
CA LEU A 131 7.12 11.10 -4.41
C LEU A 131 8.64 11.34 -4.28
N ARG A 132 9.43 11.11 -5.34
CA ARG A 132 10.89 11.26 -5.27
C ARG A 132 11.33 12.68 -4.89
N ALA A 133 10.69 13.69 -5.46
CA ALA A 133 10.99 15.09 -5.12
C ALA A 133 10.66 15.43 -3.67
N ALA A 134 9.70 14.73 -3.05
CA ALA A 134 9.28 14.95 -1.67
C ALA A 134 10.22 14.35 -0.63
N VAL A 135 11.17 13.49 -1.01
CA VAL A 135 12.15 12.93 -0.07
C VAL A 135 12.91 14.07 0.59
N ALA A 136 12.90 14.06 1.94
CA ALA A 136 13.58 15.07 2.72
C ALA A 136 15.10 14.96 2.55
N SER A 137 15.77 16.10 2.42
CA SER A 137 17.20 16.24 2.26
C SER A 137 17.80 16.98 3.44
N GLU A 138 19.07 16.73 3.74
CA GLU A 138 19.87 17.50 4.70
C GLU A 138 20.35 18.84 4.12
N GLU A 139 20.17 19.05 2.81
CA GLU A 139 20.52 20.31 2.13
C GLU A 139 19.51 21.42 2.46
N ASP A 140 19.98 22.67 2.40
CA ASP A 140 19.17 23.86 2.55
C ASP A 140 18.35 24.10 1.27
N GLU A 141 17.18 23.48 1.17
CA GLU A 141 16.31 23.57 0.01
C GLU A 141 15.19 24.61 0.22
N ARG A 142 14.83 25.28 -0.85
CA ARG A 142 13.64 26.11 -0.89
C ARG A 142 12.48 25.38 -1.56
N VAL A 143 11.44 25.09 -0.80
CA VAL A 143 10.33 24.21 -1.20
C VAL A 143 9.04 25.03 -1.30
N LEU A 144 8.40 24.99 -2.48
CA LEU A 144 7.06 25.52 -2.65
C LEU A 144 6.04 24.41 -2.41
N VAL A 145 5.12 24.62 -1.48
CA VAL A 145 3.97 23.75 -1.23
C VAL A 145 2.76 24.35 -1.94
N VAL A 146 2.19 23.64 -2.89
CA VAL A 146 1.07 24.10 -3.71
C VAL A 146 -0.20 23.38 -3.30
N GLY A 147 -1.25 24.14 -2.99
CA GLY A 147 -2.62 23.65 -2.82
C GLY A 147 -3.52 24.11 -3.96
N PHE A 148 -4.76 23.67 -3.92
CA PHE A 148 -5.81 24.09 -4.85
C PHE A 148 -7.00 24.65 -4.10
N LYS A 149 -7.53 25.81 -4.53
CA LYS A 149 -8.76 26.36 -3.96
C LYS A 149 -9.88 25.34 -4.10
N GLY A 150 -10.60 25.11 -3.01
CA GLY A 150 -11.68 24.12 -2.96
C GLY A 150 -11.24 22.69 -2.63
N ASN A 151 -9.95 22.33 -2.69
CA ASN A 151 -9.50 21.04 -2.20
C ASN A 151 -9.62 20.98 -0.66
N VAL A 152 -10.41 20.03 -0.16
CA VAL A 152 -10.68 19.91 1.28
C VAL A 152 -9.72 18.94 2.00
N ALA A 153 -9.01 18.13 1.26
CA ALA A 153 -8.10 17.11 1.80
C ALA A 153 -6.70 17.66 2.12
N PHE A 154 -6.31 18.78 1.50
CA PHE A 154 -4.98 19.36 1.65
C PHE A 154 -5.00 20.87 1.81
N ASN A 155 -4.36 21.36 2.87
CA ASN A 155 -4.16 22.80 3.10
C ASN A 155 -2.67 23.12 3.04
N ALA A 156 -2.24 23.71 1.93
CA ALA A 156 -0.81 23.97 1.67
C ALA A 156 -0.20 24.92 2.71
N GLY A 157 -0.93 25.96 3.13
CA GLY A 157 -0.48 26.91 4.14
C GLY A 157 -0.20 26.26 5.49
N SER A 158 -1.16 25.49 5.99
CA SER A 158 -1.01 24.78 7.27
C SER A 158 0.10 23.73 7.20
N CYS A 159 0.20 23.01 6.08
CA CYS A 159 1.25 22.01 5.87
C CYS A 159 2.64 22.64 5.83
N ALA A 160 2.85 23.74 5.09
CA ALA A 160 4.13 24.42 5.02
C ALA A 160 4.62 24.88 6.41
N VAL A 161 3.74 25.52 7.21
CA VAL A 161 4.05 25.93 8.59
C VAL A 161 4.42 24.71 9.45
N SER A 162 3.67 23.63 9.32
CA SER A 162 3.90 22.42 10.11
C SER A 162 5.20 21.71 9.69
N TYR A 163 5.50 21.60 8.39
CA TYR A 163 6.76 21.04 7.90
C TYR A 163 7.96 21.82 8.41
N GLN A 164 7.89 23.17 8.34
CA GLN A 164 8.94 24.06 8.86
C GLN A 164 9.24 23.81 10.34
N LYS A 165 8.23 23.43 11.12
CA LYS A 165 8.37 23.12 12.55
C LYS A 165 8.90 21.72 12.80
N TYR A 166 8.29 20.70 12.14
CA TYR A 166 8.60 19.28 12.41
C TYR A 166 9.96 18.86 11.88
N GLN A 167 10.39 19.36 10.71
CA GLN A 167 11.67 19.00 10.10
C GLN A 167 12.87 19.23 11.04
N LYS A 168 12.83 20.28 11.86
CA LYS A 168 13.91 20.60 12.84
C LYS A 168 14.14 19.45 13.82
N LYS A 169 13.12 18.70 14.20
CA LYS A 169 13.24 17.53 15.07
C LYS A 169 13.89 16.35 14.37
N LEU A 170 13.87 16.34 13.04
CA LEU A 170 14.43 15.31 12.17
C LEU A 170 15.81 15.67 11.64
N GLY A 171 16.28 16.91 11.91
CA GLY A 171 17.59 17.39 11.45
C GLY A 171 17.60 17.96 10.02
N PHE A 172 16.41 18.31 9.46
CA PHE A 172 16.31 18.91 8.14
C PHE A 172 16.16 20.44 8.24
N HIS A 173 16.57 21.15 7.18
CA HIS A 173 16.73 22.61 7.18
C HIS A 173 16.02 23.33 6.01
N ALA A 174 15.18 22.63 5.23
CA ALA A 174 14.46 23.24 4.12
C ALA A 174 13.59 24.43 4.53
N SER A 175 13.42 25.39 3.63
CA SER A 175 12.52 26.55 3.79
C SER A 175 11.23 26.29 3.01
N TYR A 176 10.10 26.22 3.70
CA TYR A 176 8.79 25.95 3.11
C TYR A 176 7.99 27.23 2.95
N VAL A 177 7.53 27.50 1.73
CA VAL A 177 6.53 28.53 1.41
C VAL A 177 5.34 27.88 0.72
N SER A 178 4.18 28.53 0.72
CA SER A 178 2.96 27.93 0.18
C SER A 178 2.19 28.89 -0.71
N THR A 179 1.40 28.31 -1.61
CA THR A 179 0.38 29.02 -2.41
C THR A 179 -0.79 28.09 -2.69
N ASP A 180 -1.99 28.67 -2.88
CA ASP A 180 -3.14 27.94 -3.39
C ASP A 180 -3.47 28.44 -4.80
N LEU A 181 -3.54 27.54 -5.76
CA LEU A 181 -3.93 27.81 -7.14
C LEU A 181 -5.45 27.70 -7.29
N GLU A 182 -6.02 28.60 -8.06
CA GLU A 182 -7.39 28.55 -8.52
C GLU A 182 -7.41 27.93 -9.93
N LEU A 183 -8.29 26.95 -10.15
CA LEU A 183 -8.44 26.28 -11.44
C LEU A 183 -9.71 26.82 -12.10
N ASP A 184 -9.52 27.58 -13.20
CA ASP A 184 -10.59 28.34 -13.84
C ASP A 184 -11.63 27.43 -14.48
N ASP A 185 -11.17 26.32 -15.10
CA ASP A 185 -12.04 25.36 -15.76
C ASP A 185 -12.91 24.55 -14.77
N LEU A 186 -12.52 24.44 -13.51
CA LEU A 186 -13.32 23.77 -12.48
C LEU A 186 -14.32 24.72 -11.81
N GLY A 187 -14.24 26.03 -12.08
CA GLY A 187 -15.12 27.04 -11.57
C GLY A 187 -15.06 27.23 -10.05
N ASP A 188 -16.00 27.97 -9.50
CA ASP A 188 -16.10 28.26 -8.04
C ASP A 188 -16.67 27.03 -7.29
N ARG A 189 -15.95 25.91 -7.34
CA ARG A 189 -16.31 24.70 -6.59
C ARG A 189 -15.78 24.80 -5.17
N ARG A 190 -16.68 24.70 -4.20
CA ARG A 190 -16.35 24.78 -2.78
C ARG A 190 -15.78 23.48 -2.20
N LYS A 191 -15.89 22.37 -2.93
CA LYS A 191 -15.39 21.03 -2.53
C LYS A 191 -14.89 20.29 -3.75
N LEU A 192 -13.57 20.21 -3.87
CA LEU A 192 -12.88 19.39 -4.85
C LEU A 192 -12.25 18.20 -4.13
N SER A 193 -12.57 17.00 -4.56
CA SER A 193 -11.91 15.78 -4.09
C SER A 193 -10.57 15.58 -4.82
N ASP A 194 -9.67 14.82 -4.21
CA ASP A 194 -8.40 14.43 -4.83
C ASP A 194 -8.63 13.64 -6.13
N GLY A 195 -9.70 12.83 -6.18
CA GLY A 195 -10.09 12.09 -7.38
C GLY A 195 -10.49 12.99 -8.54
N GLU A 196 -11.34 13.99 -8.30
CA GLU A 196 -11.75 14.95 -9.34
C GLU A 196 -10.56 15.74 -9.88
N LEU A 197 -9.63 16.14 -9.01
CA LEU A 197 -8.40 16.80 -9.44
C LEU A 197 -7.52 15.86 -10.26
N ALA A 198 -7.39 14.59 -9.86
CA ALA A 198 -6.61 13.62 -10.60
C ALA A 198 -7.20 13.33 -11.97
N ASP A 199 -8.52 13.16 -12.09
CA ASP A 199 -9.20 13.01 -13.37
C ASP A 199 -9.01 14.24 -14.26
N TYR A 200 -9.09 15.44 -13.69
CA TYR A 200 -8.89 16.69 -14.42
C TYR A 200 -7.46 16.80 -14.98
N PHE A 201 -6.46 16.52 -14.16
CA PHE A 201 -5.06 16.59 -14.60
C PHE A 201 -4.65 15.47 -15.57
N ASP A 202 -5.40 14.40 -15.69
CA ASP A 202 -5.24 13.41 -16.76
C ASP A 202 -5.73 13.92 -18.12
N THR A 203 -6.41 15.09 -18.19
CA THR A 203 -6.80 15.75 -19.44
C THR A 203 -5.68 16.67 -19.96
N ASP A 204 -5.69 16.96 -21.28
CA ASP A 204 -4.74 17.94 -21.85
C ASP A 204 -5.04 19.37 -21.35
N ALA A 205 -6.30 19.72 -21.15
CA ALA A 205 -6.73 21.01 -20.62
C ALA A 205 -6.22 21.22 -19.18
N GLY A 206 -6.43 20.24 -18.30
CA GLY A 206 -5.99 20.32 -16.91
C GLY A 206 -4.46 20.38 -16.77
N LEU A 207 -3.73 19.59 -17.58
CA LEU A 207 -2.27 19.68 -17.60
C LEU A 207 -1.78 21.04 -18.11
N HIS A 208 -2.40 21.58 -19.15
CA HIS A 208 -2.06 22.90 -19.70
C HIS A 208 -2.29 23.99 -18.65
N GLU A 209 -3.49 24.06 -18.05
CA GLU A 209 -3.82 25.04 -17.03
C GLU A 209 -2.86 24.99 -15.84
N LEU A 210 -2.59 23.80 -15.30
CA LEU A 210 -1.66 23.62 -14.19
C LEU A 210 -0.25 24.11 -14.55
N SER A 211 0.23 23.76 -15.74
CA SER A 211 1.56 24.16 -16.24
C SER A 211 1.68 25.68 -16.37
N GLU A 212 0.68 26.35 -16.96
CA GLU A 212 0.69 27.81 -17.12
C GLU A 212 0.64 28.53 -15.76
N LYS A 213 -0.24 28.09 -14.86
CA LYS A 213 -0.37 28.72 -13.54
C LYS A 213 0.90 28.58 -12.70
N LEU A 214 1.52 27.40 -12.68
CA LEU A 214 2.77 27.17 -11.96
C LEU A 214 3.95 27.95 -12.60
N ALA A 215 4.11 27.92 -13.91
CA ALA A 215 5.15 28.68 -14.60
C ALA A 215 5.02 30.18 -14.36
N SER A 216 3.78 30.73 -14.42
CA SER A 216 3.47 32.11 -14.13
C SER A 216 3.79 32.48 -12.69
N PHE A 217 3.43 31.62 -11.72
CA PHE A 217 3.76 31.82 -10.31
C PHE A 217 5.27 31.90 -10.09
N CYS A 218 6.03 30.95 -10.62
CA CYS A 218 7.49 30.93 -10.50
C CYS A 218 8.13 32.17 -11.11
N LYS A 219 7.69 32.61 -12.29
CA LYS A 219 8.18 33.80 -12.98
C LYS A 219 7.88 35.08 -12.22
N ASN A 220 6.66 35.25 -11.72
CA ASN A 220 6.21 36.49 -11.07
C ASN A 220 6.88 36.70 -9.71
N ASN A 221 7.16 35.62 -8.97
CA ASN A 221 7.77 35.71 -7.65
C ASN A 221 9.29 35.93 -7.70
N ARG A 222 9.94 35.89 -8.86
CA ARG A 222 11.40 36.02 -9.03
C ARG A 222 12.21 35.16 -8.06
N CYS A 223 11.63 34.05 -7.61
CA CYS A 223 12.21 33.16 -6.64
C CYS A 223 12.55 31.84 -7.30
N HIS A 224 13.75 31.37 -7.06
CA HIS A 224 14.14 30.00 -7.41
C HIS A 224 13.64 29.06 -6.31
N PHE A 225 12.96 27.98 -6.70
CA PHE A 225 12.61 26.87 -5.84
C PHE A 225 13.42 25.64 -6.26
N ASP A 226 13.93 24.88 -5.30
CA ASP A 226 14.63 23.64 -5.56
C ASP A 226 13.65 22.51 -5.84
N LYS A 227 12.45 22.60 -5.25
CA LYS A 227 11.34 21.68 -5.50
C LYS A 227 9.96 22.30 -5.24
N ILE A 228 8.97 21.75 -5.95
CA ILE A 228 7.56 22.07 -5.78
C ILE A 228 6.84 20.78 -5.36
N LEU A 229 6.05 20.86 -4.28
CA LEU A 229 5.29 19.75 -3.74
C LEU A 229 3.80 20.06 -3.82
N LEU A 230 3.05 19.15 -4.46
CA LEU A 230 1.60 19.21 -4.61
C LEU A 230 0.91 18.12 -3.77
N PRO A 231 -0.40 18.23 -3.52
CA PRO A 231 -1.16 17.09 -3.02
C PRO A 231 -1.11 15.91 -3.98
N PRO A 232 -1.43 14.69 -3.55
CA PRO A 232 -1.33 13.47 -4.37
C PRO A 232 -2.47 13.36 -5.39
N VAL A 233 -2.47 14.24 -6.40
CA VAL A 233 -3.56 14.43 -7.37
C VAL A 233 -3.07 14.51 -8.83
N LEU A 234 -1.80 14.24 -9.12
CA LEU A 234 -1.24 14.39 -10.47
C LEU A 234 -1.61 13.24 -11.41
N GLY A 235 -2.93 13.07 -11.63
CA GLY A 235 -3.51 12.07 -12.52
C GLY A 235 -3.51 10.63 -12.00
N TYR A 236 -4.33 9.80 -12.58
CA TYR A 236 -4.33 8.35 -12.34
C TYR A 236 -3.47 7.58 -13.36
N ILE A 237 -3.32 8.15 -14.57
CA ILE A 237 -2.75 7.45 -15.73
C ILE A 237 -1.51 8.15 -16.27
N ARG A 238 -1.51 9.48 -16.32
CA ARG A 238 -0.50 10.30 -16.99
C ARG A 238 0.52 10.93 -16.04
N THR A 239 0.63 10.44 -14.81
CA THR A 239 1.45 11.02 -13.73
C THR A 239 2.89 11.33 -14.18
N SER A 240 3.59 10.40 -14.81
CA SER A 240 4.97 10.63 -15.27
C SER A 240 5.06 11.77 -16.29
N LYS A 241 4.12 11.82 -17.27
CA LYS A 241 4.05 12.91 -18.26
C LYS A 241 3.77 14.26 -17.59
N ILE A 242 2.88 14.28 -16.59
CA ILE A 242 2.54 15.49 -15.81
C ILE A 242 3.78 15.99 -15.06
N LEU A 243 4.47 15.11 -14.37
CA LEU A 243 5.70 15.44 -13.61
C LEU A 243 6.82 15.97 -14.52
N GLU A 244 7.03 15.35 -15.68
CA GLU A 244 8.01 15.77 -16.67
C GLU A 244 7.69 17.18 -17.16
N GLU A 245 6.46 17.43 -17.59
CA GLU A 245 6.03 18.75 -18.08
C GLU A 245 6.14 19.83 -17.00
N LEU A 246 5.63 19.57 -15.78
CA LEU A 246 5.73 20.54 -14.70
C LEU A 246 7.17 20.83 -14.30
N SER A 247 8.03 19.82 -14.23
CA SER A 247 9.45 20.01 -13.92
C SER A 247 10.16 20.84 -15.01
N ARG A 248 9.78 20.61 -16.27
CA ARG A 248 10.31 21.37 -17.42
C ARG A 248 9.92 22.85 -17.38
N VAL A 249 8.62 23.15 -17.13
CA VAL A 249 8.15 24.55 -17.16
C VAL A 249 8.54 25.33 -15.91
N CYS A 250 8.69 24.67 -14.76
CA CYS A 250 9.09 25.28 -13.50
C CYS A 250 10.63 25.37 -13.35
N GLY A 251 11.39 24.58 -14.10
CA GLY A 251 12.85 24.52 -14.00
C GLY A 251 13.38 23.93 -12.68
N CYS A 252 12.55 23.15 -11.97
CA CYS A 252 12.91 22.52 -10.71
C CYS A 252 12.23 21.15 -10.56
N ARG A 253 12.57 20.39 -9.51
CA ARG A 253 11.94 19.10 -9.22
C ARG A 253 10.49 19.30 -8.77
N VAL A 254 9.56 18.56 -9.36
CA VAL A 254 8.15 18.57 -8.98
C VAL A 254 7.74 17.20 -8.46
N GLY A 255 6.94 17.15 -7.42
CA GLY A 255 6.42 15.92 -6.87
C GLY A 255 5.21 16.11 -6.00
N GLU A 256 4.70 15.00 -5.49
CA GLU A 256 3.55 14.95 -4.59
C GLU A 256 4.01 14.76 -3.14
N VAL A 257 3.23 15.23 -2.17
CA VAL A 257 3.40 14.83 -0.76
C VAL A 257 2.78 13.47 -0.52
N LEU A 258 3.23 12.78 0.53
CA LEU A 258 2.68 11.49 0.91
C LEU A 258 1.23 11.63 1.41
N THR A 259 0.35 10.73 1.01
CA THR A 259 -1.02 10.62 1.53
C THR A 259 -1.12 9.55 2.63
N ASN A 260 -2.21 9.59 3.40
CA ASN A 260 -2.44 8.62 4.48
C ASN A 260 -3.63 7.67 4.22
N CYS A 261 -4.61 8.05 3.41
CA CYS A 261 -5.80 7.22 3.08
C CYS A 261 -6.58 7.84 1.91
N ASN A 262 -7.52 7.06 1.33
CA ASN A 262 -8.32 7.40 0.14
C ASN A 262 -7.46 7.89 -1.03
N SER A 263 -6.52 7.05 -1.44
CA SER A 263 -5.32 7.47 -2.10
C SER A 263 -5.36 7.25 -3.62
N VAL A 264 -5.29 8.34 -4.38
CA VAL A 264 -4.96 8.30 -5.81
C VAL A 264 -3.69 7.47 -6.04
N VAL A 265 -2.68 7.62 -5.17
CA VAL A 265 -1.38 6.95 -5.27
C VAL A 265 -1.48 5.44 -5.00
N GLY A 266 -2.26 5.04 -3.98
CA GLY A 266 -2.51 3.62 -3.69
C GLY A 266 -3.26 2.93 -4.83
N TYR A 267 -4.22 3.62 -5.44
CA TYR A 267 -4.91 3.13 -6.64
C TYR A 267 -3.95 2.97 -7.84
N ARG A 268 -3.06 3.95 -8.09
CA ARG A 268 -2.02 3.83 -9.14
C ARG A 268 -1.15 2.60 -8.93
N MET A 269 -0.70 2.37 -7.69
CA MET A 269 0.14 1.23 -7.33
C MET A 269 -0.59 -0.10 -7.55
N THR A 270 -1.80 -0.27 -7.02
CA THR A 270 -2.53 -1.55 -7.14
C THR A 270 -2.89 -1.85 -8.59
N ARG A 271 -3.29 -0.84 -9.37
CA ARG A 271 -3.52 -0.98 -10.80
C ARG A 271 -2.26 -1.45 -11.55
N ALA A 272 -1.11 -0.89 -11.20
CA ALA A 272 0.17 -1.31 -11.79
C ALA A 272 0.53 -2.74 -11.40
N LEU A 273 0.33 -3.14 -10.14
CA LEU A 273 0.55 -4.53 -9.71
C LEU A 273 -0.33 -5.51 -10.51
N TYR A 274 -1.61 -5.17 -10.72
CA TYR A 274 -2.50 -6.03 -11.53
C TYR A 274 -2.07 -6.12 -12.98
N ARG A 275 -1.68 -4.99 -13.60
CA ARG A 275 -1.15 -4.99 -14.96
C ARG A 275 0.13 -5.80 -15.06
N GLY A 276 1.02 -5.68 -14.09
CA GLY A 276 2.23 -6.50 -13.99
C GLY A 276 1.93 -8.00 -13.93
N LEU A 277 0.91 -8.40 -13.17
CA LEU A 277 0.44 -9.79 -13.09
C LEU A 277 -0.13 -10.29 -14.43
N GLU A 278 -0.97 -9.48 -15.09
CA GLU A 278 -1.53 -9.83 -16.41
C GLU A 278 -0.42 -10.06 -17.45
N VAL A 279 0.56 -9.14 -17.49
CA VAL A 279 1.74 -9.27 -18.37
C VAL A 279 2.57 -10.52 -18.01
N SER A 280 2.58 -10.92 -16.74
CA SER A 280 3.28 -12.12 -16.28
C SER A 280 2.48 -13.43 -16.51
N GLY A 281 1.23 -13.36 -16.98
CA GLY A 281 0.42 -14.53 -17.32
C GLY A 281 -0.51 -15.01 -16.19
N VAL A 282 -0.68 -14.26 -15.11
CA VAL A 282 -1.62 -14.61 -14.03
C VAL A 282 -3.05 -14.27 -14.45
N THR A 283 -3.98 -15.21 -14.24
CA THR A 283 -5.40 -14.99 -14.48
C THR A 283 -6.02 -14.15 -13.35
N LEU A 284 -6.57 -12.98 -13.67
CA LEU A 284 -7.23 -12.10 -12.70
C LEU A 284 -8.76 -12.28 -12.74
N ILE A 285 -9.35 -12.74 -11.64
CA ILE A 285 -10.79 -12.89 -11.43
C ILE A 285 -11.25 -11.69 -10.57
N ARG A 286 -11.59 -10.61 -11.25
CA ARG A 286 -11.93 -9.30 -10.65
C ARG A 286 -13.39 -9.23 -10.23
N GLY A 287 -13.71 -8.37 -9.25
CA GLY A 287 -15.09 -8.17 -8.77
C GLY A 287 -15.67 -9.43 -8.13
N ALA A 288 -14.84 -10.28 -7.56
CA ALA A 288 -15.21 -11.56 -6.97
C ALA A 288 -14.77 -11.66 -5.50
N VAL A 289 -15.59 -12.29 -4.68
CA VAL A 289 -15.26 -12.61 -3.28
C VAL A 289 -15.26 -14.11 -3.12
N VAL A 290 -14.23 -14.63 -2.46
CA VAL A 290 -14.21 -16.02 -2.00
C VAL A 290 -15.17 -16.14 -0.82
N ASP A 291 -16.18 -17.00 -0.95
CA ASP A 291 -17.20 -17.24 0.08
C ASP A 291 -16.76 -18.30 1.07
N SER A 292 -16.22 -19.41 0.52
CA SER A 292 -15.77 -20.57 1.29
C SER A 292 -14.78 -21.40 0.48
N PHE A 293 -14.10 -22.30 1.15
CA PHE A 293 -13.30 -23.34 0.52
C PHE A 293 -13.39 -24.65 1.29
N THR A 294 -13.04 -25.74 0.62
CA THR A 294 -12.78 -27.05 1.23
C THR A 294 -11.45 -27.55 0.77
N ALA A 295 -10.64 -28.08 1.67
CA ALA A 295 -9.32 -28.61 1.35
C ALA A 295 -9.23 -30.09 1.71
N SER A 296 -8.52 -30.84 0.87
CA SER A 296 -8.24 -32.26 1.04
C SER A 296 -6.75 -32.54 0.80
N ASP A 297 -6.32 -33.78 0.93
CA ASP A 297 -4.93 -34.18 0.63
C ASP A 297 -4.59 -34.00 -0.87
N ALA A 298 -5.58 -33.94 -1.75
CA ALA A 298 -5.39 -33.90 -3.20
C ALA A 298 -5.58 -32.49 -3.79
N GLU A 299 -6.62 -31.80 -3.36
CA GLU A 299 -7.03 -30.51 -3.97
C GLU A 299 -7.70 -29.57 -2.95
N VAL A 300 -7.78 -28.31 -3.34
CA VAL A 300 -8.61 -27.29 -2.69
C VAL A 300 -9.71 -26.86 -3.65
N LYS A 301 -10.96 -26.87 -3.19
CA LYS A 301 -12.12 -26.34 -3.93
C LYS A 301 -12.53 -25.01 -3.32
N VAL A 302 -12.69 -24.00 -4.15
CA VAL A 302 -13.03 -22.63 -3.74
C VAL A 302 -14.36 -22.25 -4.38
N SER A 303 -15.31 -21.83 -3.54
CA SER A 303 -16.56 -21.20 -3.98
C SER A 303 -16.44 -19.70 -3.89
N CYS A 304 -16.81 -18.99 -4.93
CA CYS A 304 -16.80 -17.53 -4.95
C CYS A 304 -18.06 -16.95 -5.57
N THR A 305 -18.42 -15.75 -5.12
CA THR A 305 -19.47 -14.92 -5.70
C THR A 305 -18.83 -13.93 -6.66
N LEU A 306 -19.26 -13.97 -7.92
CA LEU A 306 -18.83 -13.06 -9.00
C LEU A 306 -19.82 -11.90 -9.14
N GLY A 307 -19.39 -10.84 -9.82
CA GLY A 307 -20.27 -9.76 -10.24
C GLY A 307 -20.71 -8.83 -9.12
N LEU A 308 -19.88 -8.63 -8.09
CA LEU A 308 -20.16 -7.63 -7.05
C LEU A 308 -20.28 -6.22 -7.60
N THR A 309 -19.64 -5.96 -8.75
CA THR A 309 -19.71 -4.69 -9.50
C THR A 309 -20.65 -4.75 -10.70
N ASP A 310 -21.18 -5.93 -11.05
CA ASP A 310 -22.11 -6.13 -12.16
C ASP A 310 -23.57 -5.98 -11.68
N GLN A 311 -24.16 -4.83 -11.96
CA GLN A 311 -25.55 -4.53 -11.61
C GLN A 311 -26.56 -5.38 -12.38
N TYR A 312 -26.18 -6.03 -13.49
CA TYR A 312 -27.07 -6.86 -14.32
C TYR A 312 -27.05 -8.34 -13.94
N HIS A 313 -25.94 -8.82 -13.32
CA HIS A 313 -25.79 -10.22 -12.92
C HIS A 313 -25.17 -10.33 -11.51
N PRO A 314 -25.75 -9.69 -10.49
CA PRO A 314 -25.17 -9.70 -9.16
C PRO A 314 -25.21 -11.10 -8.55
N GLY A 315 -24.12 -11.54 -7.97
CA GLY A 315 -24.09 -12.69 -7.09
C GLY A 315 -24.02 -14.07 -7.78
N LYS A 316 -23.50 -14.16 -9.01
CA LYS A 316 -23.31 -15.48 -9.65
C LYS A 316 -22.23 -16.27 -8.92
N LYS A 317 -22.62 -17.43 -8.36
CA LYS A 317 -21.67 -18.36 -7.74
C LYS A 317 -20.89 -19.14 -8.78
N LYS A 318 -19.60 -19.32 -8.53
CA LYS A 318 -18.69 -20.12 -9.35
C LYS A 318 -17.71 -20.89 -8.48
N GLU A 319 -17.39 -22.11 -8.92
CA GLU A 319 -16.43 -22.97 -8.25
C GLU A 319 -15.16 -23.12 -9.07
N TYR A 320 -14.05 -23.14 -8.38
CA TYR A 320 -12.71 -23.39 -8.90
C TYR A 320 -12.03 -24.48 -8.07
N SER A 321 -11.09 -25.21 -8.67
CA SER A 321 -10.21 -26.13 -7.94
C SER A 321 -8.76 -25.78 -8.17
N ALA A 322 -7.92 -26.06 -7.18
CA ALA A 322 -6.48 -25.91 -7.29
C ALA A 322 -5.74 -26.94 -6.42
N SER A 323 -4.46 -27.10 -6.68
CA SER A 323 -3.57 -27.89 -5.82
C SER A 323 -3.26 -27.18 -4.50
N ALA A 324 -3.21 -25.84 -4.50
CA ALA A 324 -2.98 -25.05 -3.30
C ALA A 324 -3.77 -23.72 -3.33
N LEU A 325 -4.06 -23.19 -2.14
CA LEU A 325 -4.74 -21.90 -1.92
C LEU A 325 -3.86 -20.99 -1.05
N VAL A 326 -3.72 -19.73 -1.47
CA VAL A 326 -3.09 -18.68 -0.65
C VAL A 326 -4.17 -17.70 -0.19
N LEU A 327 -4.36 -17.58 1.12
CA LEU A 327 -5.23 -16.59 1.75
C LEU A 327 -4.45 -15.31 2.00
N ALA A 328 -4.71 -14.29 1.20
CA ALA A 328 -4.14 -12.95 1.27
C ALA A 328 -5.23 -11.88 1.47
N THR A 329 -6.28 -12.22 2.23
CA THR A 329 -7.51 -11.44 2.37
C THR A 329 -7.36 -10.21 3.26
N GLY A 330 -6.18 -10.01 3.83
CA GLY A 330 -5.86 -8.86 4.68
C GLY A 330 -6.49 -8.92 6.07
N GLY A 331 -6.29 -7.88 6.85
CA GLY A 331 -6.86 -7.70 8.18
C GLY A 331 -8.31 -7.19 8.14
N PHE A 332 -8.66 -6.29 9.07
CA PHE A 332 -10.00 -5.70 9.15
C PHE A 332 -10.36 -4.88 7.90
N LEU A 333 -9.43 -4.06 7.39
CA LEU A 333 -9.67 -3.25 6.17
C LEU A 333 -9.80 -4.10 4.91
N GLY A 334 -9.09 -5.21 4.84
CA GLY A 334 -9.15 -6.15 3.72
C GLY A 334 -10.34 -7.09 3.77
N GLY A 335 -11.03 -7.18 4.92
CA GLY A 335 -12.17 -8.06 5.14
C GLY A 335 -11.80 -9.52 5.44
N GLY A 336 -10.53 -9.84 5.71
CA GLY A 336 -10.08 -11.15 6.15
C GLY A 336 -10.40 -11.41 7.64
N LEU A 337 -10.39 -10.34 8.45
CA LEU A 337 -10.83 -10.33 9.83
C LEU A 337 -12.19 -9.64 9.96
N GLU A 338 -13.05 -10.19 10.80
CA GLU A 338 -14.39 -9.69 11.09
C GLU A 338 -14.61 -9.56 12.58
N ALA A 339 -15.14 -8.41 13.02
CA ALA A 339 -15.61 -8.24 14.39
C ALA A 339 -17.05 -8.72 14.52
N ARG A 340 -17.32 -9.70 15.38
CA ARG A 340 -18.66 -10.23 15.70
C ARG A 340 -18.93 -10.01 17.17
N HIS A 341 -19.82 -9.07 17.50
CA HIS A 341 -20.11 -8.67 18.88
C HIS A 341 -18.84 -8.30 19.65
N THR A 342 -18.35 -9.19 20.49
CA THR A 342 -17.15 -9.00 21.33
C THR A 342 -15.97 -9.88 20.91
N SER A 343 -16.08 -10.60 19.80
CA SER A 343 -15.02 -11.50 19.34
C SER A 343 -14.52 -11.12 17.92
N VAL A 344 -13.33 -11.54 17.60
CA VAL A 344 -12.71 -11.39 16.28
C VAL A 344 -12.64 -12.76 15.60
N TRP A 345 -12.99 -12.80 14.32
CA TRP A 345 -13.04 -14.02 13.52
C TRP A 345 -12.18 -13.89 12.28
N ILE A 346 -11.54 -14.98 11.87
CA ILE A 346 -10.98 -15.13 10.55
C ILE A 346 -12.10 -15.65 9.64
N LYS A 347 -12.59 -14.79 8.74
CA LYS A 347 -13.81 -15.06 7.98
C LYS A 347 -13.77 -16.36 7.19
N LEU A 348 -12.73 -16.60 6.39
CA LEU A 348 -12.64 -17.79 5.53
C LEU A 348 -12.26 -19.07 6.26
N LEU A 349 -11.59 -18.98 7.40
CA LEU A 349 -11.27 -20.15 8.24
C LEU A 349 -12.37 -20.48 9.24
N GLU A 350 -13.38 -19.60 9.36
CA GLU A 350 -14.44 -19.68 10.39
C GLU A 350 -13.85 -19.87 11.81
N GLU A 351 -12.68 -19.27 12.04
CA GLU A 351 -11.92 -19.39 13.28
C GLU A 351 -12.16 -18.20 14.20
N GLU A 352 -12.60 -18.45 15.42
CA GLU A 352 -12.69 -17.41 16.46
C GLU A 352 -11.32 -17.20 17.09
N LEU A 353 -10.79 -15.97 16.99
CA LEU A 353 -9.50 -15.58 17.57
C LEU A 353 -9.60 -15.21 19.05
N GLY A 354 -10.80 -15.14 19.57
CA GLY A 354 -11.09 -14.84 20.97
C GLY A 354 -11.89 -13.58 21.18
N LYS A 355 -12.29 -13.36 22.45
CA LYS A 355 -13.05 -12.19 22.89
C LYS A 355 -12.13 -11.01 23.11
N VAL A 356 -12.61 -9.82 22.75
CA VAL A 356 -11.94 -8.54 23.01
C VAL A 356 -12.75 -7.82 24.07
N HIS A 357 -12.17 -7.63 25.25
CA HIS A 357 -12.78 -6.87 26.33
C HIS A 357 -12.40 -5.39 26.24
N ALA A 358 -13.29 -4.50 26.66
CA ALA A 358 -13.08 -3.06 26.60
C ALA A 358 -11.78 -2.61 27.30
N GLU A 359 -11.38 -3.30 28.36
CA GLU A 359 -10.17 -3.05 29.15
C GLU A 359 -8.87 -3.34 28.33
N GLN A 360 -8.96 -4.19 27.31
CA GLN A 360 -7.85 -4.54 26.42
C GLN A 360 -7.66 -3.53 25.30
N LEU A 361 -8.60 -2.62 25.11
CA LEU A 361 -8.49 -1.57 24.09
C LEU A 361 -7.90 -0.30 24.71
N ASN A 362 -7.05 0.36 23.96
CA ASN A 362 -6.57 1.68 24.33
C ASN A 362 -7.71 2.70 24.27
N ARG A 363 -7.94 3.44 25.36
CA ARG A 363 -8.97 4.50 25.41
C ARG A 363 -8.71 5.61 24.40
N ASN A 364 -7.44 5.86 24.10
CA ASN A 364 -7.04 6.80 23.05
C ASN A 364 -6.90 6.05 21.74
N ALA A 365 -7.76 6.34 20.77
CA ALA A 365 -7.75 5.72 19.45
C ALA A 365 -6.42 5.96 18.72
N VAL A 366 -5.76 7.09 18.98
CA VAL A 366 -4.47 7.48 18.36
C VAL A 366 -3.34 7.28 19.37
N SER A 367 -3.29 6.12 20.00
CA SER A 367 -2.22 5.77 20.94
C SER A 367 -0.93 5.40 20.18
N SER A 368 0.22 5.86 20.67
CA SER A 368 1.53 5.45 20.15
C SER A 368 1.81 3.94 20.33
N SER A 369 1.13 3.29 21.27
CA SER A 369 1.19 1.82 21.43
C SER A 369 0.24 1.06 20.49
N GLY A 370 -0.57 1.79 19.70
CA GLY A 370 -1.57 1.21 18.81
C GLY A 370 -2.73 0.53 19.57
N GLN A 371 -3.60 -0.15 18.84
CA GLN A 371 -4.68 -0.94 19.39
C GLN A 371 -4.28 -2.43 19.40
N PRO A 372 -4.33 -3.13 20.55
CA PRO A 372 -3.96 -4.54 20.65
C PRO A 372 -4.73 -5.45 19.67
N VAL A 373 -5.99 -5.14 19.41
CA VAL A 373 -6.84 -5.88 18.47
C VAL A 373 -6.26 -5.92 17.04
N LEU A 374 -5.49 -4.91 16.62
CA LEU A 374 -4.85 -4.86 15.29
C LEU A 374 -3.69 -5.86 15.15
N ARG A 375 -3.29 -6.51 16.23
CA ARG A 375 -2.28 -7.58 16.21
C ARG A 375 -2.90 -8.99 16.14
N MET A 376 -4.22 -9.09 16.16
CA MET A 376 -4.93 -10.36 16.00
C MET A 376 -4.88 -10.83 14.55
N GLY A 377 -4.82 -12.12 14.36
CA GLY A 377 -4.76 -12.72 13.01
C GLY A 377 -4.54 -14.22 13.08
N ALA A 378 -4.35 -14.83 11.92
CA ALA A 378 -4.15 -16.25 11.76
C ALA A 378 -2.84 -16.74 12.40
N ALA A 379 -2.92 -17.82 13.15
CA ALA A 379 -1.76 -18.59 13.57
C ALA A 379 -1.34 -19.53 12.45
N VAL A 380 -0.04 -19.55 12.14
CA VAL A 380 0.52 -20.35 11.04
C VAL A 380 1.68 -21.22 11.49
N ASN A 381 1.98 -22.23 10.68
CA ASN A 381 3.20 -23.03 10.80
C ASN A 381 4.41 -22.24 10.26
N SER A 382 5.62 -22.74 10.45
CA SER A 382 6.84 -22.09 10.00
C SER A 382 6.93 -21.88 8.48
N ASP A 383 6.18 -22.65 7.69
CA ASP A 383 6.06 -22.56 6.24
C ASP A 383 4.88 -21.69 5.76
N LEU A 384 4.19 -21.00 6.69
CA LEU A 384 3.00 -20.19 6.50
C LEU A 384 1.72 -20.99 6.15
N THR A 385 1.70 -22.31 6.32
CA THR A 385 0.45 -23.06 6.24
C THR A 385 -0.45 -22.76 7.46
N ALA A 386 -1.77 -22.72 7.25
CA ALA A 386 -2.74 -22.51 8.31
C ALA A 386 -2.69 -23.67 9.33
N LYS A 387 -2.68 -23.34 10.65
CA LYS A 387 -2.52 -24.36 11.69
C LYS A 387 -3.75 -25.23 11.88
N ASN A 388 -4.93 -24.62 11.81
CA ASN A 388 -6.20 -25.26 12.16
C ASN A 388 -6.96 -25.78 10.92
N GLU A 389 -6.31 -25.77 9.76
CA GLU A 389 -6.93 -26.19 8.51
C GLU A 389 -6.80 -27.70 8.30
N SER A 390 -7.94 -28.35 8.06
CA SER A 390 -7.99 -29.78 7.78
C SER A 390 -7.37 -30.19 6.41
N GLY A 391 -7.12 -29.22 5.53
CA GLY A 391 -6.49 -29.40 4.21
C GLY A 391 -4.99 -29.62 4.20
N ARG A 392 -4.38 -29.80 5.36
CA ARG A 392 -3.10 -30.48 5.53
C ARG A 392 -1.96 -29.94 4.70
N GLY A 393 -1.74 -28.64 4.83
CA GLY A 393 -0.58 -27.98 4.26
C GLY A 393 -0.73 -27.56 2.79
N ARG A 394 -1.98 -27.39 2.32
CA ARG A 394 -2.30 -26.81 1.01
C ARG A 394 -2.87 -25.39 1.08
N VAL A 395 -3.21 -24.93 2.29
CA VAL A 395 -3.73 -23.58 2.53
C VAL A 395 -2.67 -22.73 3.22
N PHE A 396 -2.20 -21.70 2.54
CA PHE A 396 -1.17 -20.77 3.00
C PHE A 396 -1.81 -19.44 3.39
N VAL A 397 -1.22 -18.76 4.36
CA VAL A 397 -1.70 -17.45 4.83
C VAL A 397 -0.57 -16.44 4.73
N CYS A 398 -0.88 -15.22 4.23
CA CYS A 398 0.11 -14.15 4.13
C CYS A 398 -0.50 -12.75 4.31
N GLY A 399 0.37 -11.77 4.47
CA GLY A 399 0.01 -10.36 4.63
C GLY A 399 -0.62 -10.05 5.97
N GLU A 400 -1.52 -9.08 5.98
CA GLU A 400 -2.15 -8.54 7.19
C GLU A 400 -3.18 -9.48 7.85
N LEU A 401 -3.43 -10.65 7.25
CA LEU A 401 -4.19 -11.73 7.87
C LEU A 401 -3.39 -12.43 8.99
N LEU A 402 -2.08 -12.31 8.99
CA LEU A 402 -1.20 -12.91 10.00
C LEU A 402 -1.26 -12.18 11.33
N ALA A 403 -1.19 -12.91 12.43
CA ALA A 403 -1.08 -12.35 13.77
C ALA A 403 0.31 -11.76 14.06
N GLY A 404 0.40 -10.95 15.11
CA GLY A 404 1.66 -10.63 15.78
C GLY A 404 2.26 -9.28 15.45
N PHE A 405 1.67 -8.46 14.57
CA PHE A 405 2.23 -7.15 14.21
C PHE A 405 1.14 -6.07 14.06
N ASN A 406 1.56 -4.80 14.09
CA ASN A 406 0.71 -3.66 13.80
C ASN A 406 1.39 -2.80 12.73
N SER A 407 0.97 -3.01 11.50
CA SER A 407 1.56 -2.40 10.31
C SER A 407 1.66 -0.86 10.38
N ALA A 408 0.66 -0.21 10.95
CA ALA A 408 0.60 1.24 11.06
C ALA A 408 1.64 1.81 12.03
N ASN A 409 1.84 1.15 13.18
CA ASN A 409 2.79 1.61 14.21
C ASN A 409 4.25 1.35 13.83
N GLU A 410 4.50 0.24 13.16
CA GLU A 410 5.84 -0.23 12.80
C GLU A 410 6.31 0.32 11.45
N ARG A 411 5.38 0.79 10.62
CA ARG A 411 5.65 1.10 9.22
C ARG A 411 6.27 -0.11 8.51
N SER A 412 5.57 -1.25 8.58
CA SER A 412 6.04 -2.56 8.14
C SER A 412 5.09 -3.27 7.18
N GLY A 413 3.93 -2.66 6.89
CA GLY A 413 2.81 -3.33 6.21
C GLY A 413 3.17 -3.89 4.84
N ALA A 414 3.80 -3.09 3.97
CA ALA A 414 4.18 -3.55 2.64
C ALA A 414 5.33 -4.57 2.68
N GLY A 415 6.27 -4.42 3.60
CA GLY A 415 7.38 -5.37 3.77
C GLY A 415 6.91 -6.73 4.26
N VAL A 416 6.04 -6.77 5.28
CA VAL A 416 5.43 -8.04 5.75
C VAL A 416 4.59 -8.65 4.63
N ALA A 417 3.80 -7.85 3.91
CA ALA A 417 3.01 -8.34 2.79
C ALA A 417 3.86 -8.96 1.69
N ALA A 418 4.94 -8.30 1.30
CA ALA A 418 5.86 -8.78 0.26
C ALA A 418 6.62 -10.05 0.69
N ALA A 419 7.21 -10.04 1.89
CA ALA A 419 7.99 -11.17 2.40
C ALA A 419 7.15 -12.44 2.62
N THR A 420 5.97 -12.27 3.23
CA THR A 420 5.06 -13.40 3.47
C THR A 420 4.38 -13.87 2.19
N GLY A 421 4.03 -12.94 1.29
CA GLY A 421 3.48 -13.25 -0.03
C GLY A 421 4.46 -14.10 -0.86
N PHE A 422 5.74 -13.71 -0.91
CA PHE A 422 6.78 -14.49 -1.58
C PHE A 422 6.89 -15.90 -0.99
N LYS A 423 7.00 -16.01 0.33
CA LYS A 423 7.15 -17.31 1.00
C LYS A 423 5.92 -18.20 0.81
N ALA A 424 4.70 -17.64 0.94
CA ALA A 424 3.46 -18.38 0.73
C ALA A 424 3.29 -18.82 -0.73
N GLY A 425 3.62 -17.95 -1.69
CA GLY A 425 3.58 -18.26 -3.12
C GLY A 425 4.54 -19.38 -3.50
N ALA A 426 5.78 -19.34 -2.99
CA ALA A 426 6.78 -20.39 -3.19
C ALA A 426 6.32 -21.72 -2.55
N GLY A 427 5.78 -21.68 -1.32
CA GLY A 427 5.23 -22.86 -0.65
C GLY A 427 4.05 -23.47 -1.40
N ALA A 428 3.12 -22.63 -1.89
CA ALA A 428 1.98 -23.08 -2.70
C ALA A 428 2.44 -23.70 -4.03
N ALA A 429 3.40 -23.08 -4.71
CA ALA A 429 3.97 -23.65 -5.95
C ALA A 429 4.64 -25.00 -5.73
N ALA A 430 5.30 -25.22 -4.59
CA ALA A 430 5.93 -26.49 -4.26
C ALA A 430 4.91 -27.62 -3.95
N LYS A 431 3.65 -27.26 -3.62
CA LYS A 431 2.55 -28.20 -3.38
C LYS A 431 1.75 -28.52 -4.65
N ALA A 432 1.85 -27.67 -5.64
CA ALA A 432 1.20 -27.78 -6.94
C ALA A 432 2.08 -28.49 -7.96
#